data_a3c7a9ffe49aba575a970137658184c4
#
_entry.id   a3c7a9ffe49aba575a970137658184c4
#
_cell.length_a   1.000
_cell.length_b   1.000
_cell.length_c   1.000
_cell.angle_alpha   90.00
_cell.angle_beta   90.00
_cell.angle_gamma   90.00
#
_symmetry.space_group_name_H-M   'P 1'
#
loop_
_entity.id
_entity.type
_entity.pdbx_description
1 polymer ?
#
loop_
_entity_poly.entity_id
_entity_poly.type
_entity_poly.pdbx_seq_one_letter_code
_entity_poly.pdbx_strand_id
1 'polypeptide(L)'
;MRYKVLVLRTVAFSLLTVCSVLFLCYGQQEEGANWCDISQKWTNPGRSELTYVDLFCGAGGLSLGLEEAGLIGICGLDYFKEAGWTYEKNFKHKYLDGDVTLPETKTNLYRIVKEALGDRHLSLLVGGFPCQGFSMAGNRVVDDPRNSLYREMVEIVRVLEPDFVVCENVKGLRSMLGGAVEKKILEDFKAIGYEMNVATLCAADYYVPQKRERVIFIGNRIGKKNYHPAPLLAEEKYVTVEQAIGDLIDRQENESISHIFTKHSPEMIARMDKLAEGEGLYSGYSEAWRRCAWEKPSPTVKENHGGVFVHPKLPRVMTPRELARLQSFPDGFIFEGTKSKQLVQIGNAVPVLLGKAIGLSVRYSAGDLQQ
;
A
#
# COMPACT_ATOMS: atom_id res chain seq x y z
N MET A 1 -44.26 6.34 -12.91
CA MET A 1 -43.36 6.74 -13.98
C MET A 1 -42.52 7.97 -13.58
N ARG A 2 -41.96 8.03 -12.33
CA ARG A 2 -41.17 9.18 -11.81
C ARG A 2 -39.90 8.77 -11.03
N TYR A 3 -39.53 7.50 -11.03
CA TYR A 3 -38.34 7.00 -10.26
C TYR A 3 -37.12 6.64 -11.13
N LYS A 4 -37.17 6.74 -12.46
CA LYS A 4 -36.05 6.40 -13.36
C LYS A 4 -35.14 7.57 -13.75
N VAL A 5 -35.47 8.81 -13.38
CA VAL A 5 -34.69 10.01 -13.79
C VAL A 5 -33.70 10.44 -12.74
N LEU A 6 -33.83 9.99 -11.48
CA LEU A 6 -32.94 10.42 -10.38
C LEU A 6 -31.61 9.65 -10.29
N VAL A 7 -31.57 8.40 -10.75
CA VAL A 7 -30.35 7.57 -10.69
C VAL A 7 -29.33 7.95 -11.77
N LEU A 8 -29.76 8.47 -12.89
CA LEU A 8 -28.84 8.88 -13.98
C LEU A 8 -28.16 10.24 -13.73
N ARG A 9 -28.68 11.09 -12.83
CA ARG A 9 -28.05 12.37 -12.50
C ARG A 9 -26.92 12.25 -11.48
N THR A 10 -26.96 11.27 -10.60
CA THR A 10 -25.93 11.08 -9.55
C THR A 10 -24.64 10.44 -10.12
N VAL A 11 -24.77 9.57 -11.12
CA VAL A 11 -23.60 8.95 -11.79
C VAL A 11 -22.93 9.93 -12.75
N ALA A 12 -23.70 10.82 -13.40
CA ALA A 12 -23.14 11.85 -14.30
C ALA A 12 -22.40 12.97 -13.53
N PHE A 13 -22.80 13.26 -12.28
CA PHE A 13 -22.15 14.29 -11.46
C PHE A 13 -20.78 13.84 -10.92
N SER A 14 -20.58 12.55 -10.63
CA SER A 14 -19.28 12.01 -10.17
C SER A 14 -18.25 11.96 -11.31
N LEU A 15 -18.66 11.69 -12.54
CA LEU A 15 -17.79 11.68 -13.72
C LEU A 15 -17.40 13.08 -14.21
N LEU A 16 -18.28 14.07 -14.08
CA LEU A 16 -17.99 15.47 -14.45
C LEU A 16 -17.09 16.18 -13.43
N THR A 17 -17.15 15.81 -12.14
CA THR A 17 -16.27 16.36 -11.10
C THR A 17 -14.84 15.87 -11.26
N VAL A 18 -14.63 14.64 -11.73
CA VAL A 18 -13.30 14.09 -12.03
C VAL A 18 -12.69 14.75 -13.27
N CYS A 19 -13.47 15.07 -14.29
CA CYS A 19 -12.95 15.77 -15.48
C CYS A 19 -12.65 17.27 -15.25
N SER A 20 -13.34 17.94 -14.32
CA SER A 20 -13.13 19.38 -14.07
C SER A 20 -11.89 19.67 -13.20
N VAL A 21 -11.34 18.65 -12.52
CA VAL A 21 -10.13 18.77 -11.69
C VAL A 21 -8.84 18.68 -12.52
N LEU A 22 -8.93 18.25 -13.78
CA LEU A 22 -7.80 18.09 -14.69
C LEU A 22 -7.21 19.41 -15.25
N PHE A 23 -7.79 20.59 -14.95
CA PHE A 23 -7.38 21.85 -15.57
C PHE A 23 -6.59 22.83 -14.70
N LEU A 24 -6.16 22.46 -13.47
CA LEU A 24 -5.45 23.35 -12.55
C LEU A 24 -4.14 22.74 -11.99
N CYS A 25 -3.35 22.06 -12.83
CA CYS A 25 -1.96 21.75 -12.50
C CYS A 25 -1.06 22.80 -13.14
N TYR A 26 -0.98 23.99 -12.53
CA TYR A 26 0.10 24.95 -12.78
C TYR A 26 0.99 25.05 -11.55
N GLY A 27 2.27 24.71 -11.72
CA GLY A 27 3.28 25.08 -10.76
C GLY A 27 4.34 24.03 -10.45
N GLN A 28 5.39 24.15 -11.17
CA GLN A 28 6.78 23.69 -11.07
C GLN A 28 7.14 22.55 -12.04
N GLN A 29 7.71 22.97 -13.15
CA GLN A 29 8.47 22.14 -14.07
C GLN A 29 9.80 21.76 -13.40
N GLU A 30 9.89 20.53 -12.86
CA GLU A 30 11.15 19.82 -12.86
C GLU A 30 11.25 19.04 -14.18
N GLU A 31 12.39 19.19 -14.87
CA GLU A 31 12.64 18.58 -16.17
C GLU A 31 12.43 17.06 -16.11
N GLY A 32 11.44 16.53 -16.82
CA GLY A 32 11.51 15.18 -17.29
C GLY A 32 10.29 14.27 -17.23
N ALA A 33 9.17 14.61 -16.60
CA ALA A 33 7.99 13.77 -16.68
C ALA A 33 6.74 14.61 -16.99
N ASN A 34 6.02 14.26 -18.05
CA ASN A 34 4.73 14.86 -18.31
C ASN A 34 3.65 14.15 -17.47
N TRP A 35 3.47 14.60 -16.22
CA TRP A 35 2.50 14.05 -15.28
C TRP A 35 1.05 14.19 -15.76
N CYS A 36 0.77 15.04 -16.73
CA CYS A 36 -0.53 15.07 -17.40
C CYS A 36 -0.85 13.72 -18.03
N ASP A 37 0.13 13.02 -18.58
CA ASP A 37 -0.07 11.72 -19.23
C ASP A 37 -0.30 10.62 -18.21
N ILE A 38 0.39 10.66 -17.07
CA ILE A 38 0.18 9.68 -15.99
C ILE A 38 -1.19 9.88 -15.31
N SER A 39 -1.62 11.13 -15.10
CA SER A 39 -2.95 11.40 -14.55
C SER A 39 -4.07 10.95 -15.48
N GLN A 40 -3.89 11.04 -16.82
CA GLN A 40 -4.82 10.49 -17.80
C GLN A 40 -4.86 8.94 -17.77
N LYS A 41 -3.75 8.29 -17.48
CA LYS A 41 -3.64 6.83 -17.34
C LYS A 41 -4.16 6.31 -15.99
N TRP A 42 -4.47 7.19 -15.03
CA TRP A 42 -4.98 6.79 -13.72
C TRP A 42 -6.27 5.97 -13.80
N THR A 43 -7.22 6.37 -14.63
CA THR A 43 -8.52 5.71 -14.77
C THR A 43 -8.49 4.54 -15.74
N ASN A 44 -7.62 4.54 -16.74
CA ASN A 44 -7.48 3.47 -17.72
C ASN A 44 -6.01 3.30 -18.14
N PRO A 45 -5.19 2.65 -17.31
CA PRO A 45 -3.77 2.49 -17.59
C PRO A 45 -3.47 1.57 -18.80
N GLY A 46 -4.45 0.81 -19.25
CA GLY A 46 -4.23 -0.26 -20.23
C GLY A 46 -3.44 -1.43 -19.65
N ARG A 47 -3.33 -2.52 -20.39
CA ARG A 47 -2.47 -3.65 -20.03
C ARG A 47 -1.00 -3.32 -20.30
N SER A 48 -0.14 -3.84 -19.44
CA SER A 48 1.30 -3.87 -19.58
C SER A 48 1.76 -5.31 -19.84
N GLU A 49 2.91 -5.49 -20.44
CA GLU A 49 3.61 -6.79 -20.47
C GLU A 49 4.62 -6.92 -19.32
N LEU A 50 4.80 -5.86 -18.52
CA LEU A 50 5.70 -5.88 -17.38
C LEU A 50 5.17 -6.84 -16.31
N THR A 51 6.04 -7.77 -15.92
CA THR A 51 5.76 -8.79 -14.91
C THR A 51 6.34 -8.41 -13.56
N TYR A 52 5.74 -8.87 -12.46
CA TYR A 52 6.29 -8.59 -11.13
C TYR A 52 6.26 -9.81 -10.18
N VAL A 53 7.19 -9.76 -9.22
CA VAL A 53 7.21 -10.58 -8.00
C VAL A 53 7.10 -9.64 -6.80
N ASP A 54 6.26 -9.98 -5.81
CA ASP A 54 6.05 -9.21 -4.58
C ASP A 54 6.54 -10.01 -3.37
N LEU A 55 7.66 -9.57 -2.77
CA LEU A 55 8.22 -10.13 -1.54
C LEU A 55 7.62 -9.44 -0.32
N PHE A 56 7.36 -10.21 0.73
CA PHE A 56 6.66 -9.69 1.92
C PHE A 56 5.28 -9.13 1.57
N CYS A 57 4.59 -9.81 0.66
CA CYS A 57 3.39 -9.29 0.01
C CYS A 57 2.19 -9.10 0.96
N GLY A 58 2.21 -9.74 2.13
CA GLY A 58 1.08 -9.69 3.06
C GLY A 58 -0.24 -10.08 2.39
N ALA A 59 -1.28 -9.31 2.63
CA ALA A 59 -2.59 -9.50 1.98
C ALA A 59 -2.61 -9.07 0.49
N GLY A 60 -1.55 -8.45 -0.04
CA GLY A 60 -1.45 -8.08 -1.44
C GLY A 60 -1.92 -6.65 -1.78
N GLY A 61 -1.83 -5.70 -0.83
CA GLY A 61 -2.21 -4.30 -1.13
C GLY A 61 -1.35 -3.67 -2.23
N LEU A 62 -0.03 -3.90 -2.20
CA LEU A 62 0.88 -3.46 -3.25
C LEU A 62 0.61 -4.21 -4.55
N SER A 63 0.49 -5.54 -4.49
CA SER A 63 0.16 -6.40 -5.64
C SER A 63 -1.11 -5.95 -6.36
N LEU A 64 -2.20 -5.67 -5.61
CA LEU A 64 -3.45 -5.20 -6.21
C LEU A 64 -3.25 -3.85 -6.90
N GLY A 65 -2.51 -2.93 -6.29
CA GLY A 65 -2.18 -1.65 -6.91
C GLY A 65 -1.38 -1.79 -8.20
N LEU A 66 -0.42 -2.72 -8.25
CA LEU A 66 0.36 -3.03 -9.45
C LEU A 66 -0.53 -3.63 -10.56
N GLU A 67 -1.46 -4.55 -10.21
CA GLU A 67 -2.44 -5.08 -11.19
C GLU A 67 -3.38 -3.98 -11.68
N GLU A 68 -3.85 -3.07 -10.80
CA GLU A 68 -4.62 -1.90 -11.22
C GLU A 68 -3.82 -0.92 -12.09
N ALA A 69 -2.50 -0.90 -11.97
CA ALA A 69 -1.61 -0.19 -12.90
C ALA A 69 -1.37 -0.95 -14.21
N GLY A 70 -1.91 -2.17 -14.35
CA GLY A 70 -1.86 -2.99 -15.56
C GLY A 70 -0.71 -3.98 -15.62
N LEU A 71 0.12 -4.13 -14.58
CA LEU A 71 1.22 -5.11 -14.53
C LEU A 71 0.69 -6.53 -14.30
N ILE A 72 1.51 -7.52 -14.64
CA ILE A 72 1.17 -8.94 -14.55
C ILE A 72 1.90 -9.58 -13.37
N GLY A 73 1.14 -10.08 -12.39
CA GLY A 73 1.70 -10.80 -11.24
C GLY A 73 2.21 -12.19 -11.62
N ILE A 74 3.40 -12.54 -11.12
CA ILE A 74 3.99 -13.88 -11.24
C ILE A 74 3.86 -14.63 -9.92
N CYS A 75 4.30 -14.01 -8.81
CA CYS A 75 4.28 -14.61 -7.49
C CYS A 75 4.26 -13.56 -6.39
N GLY A 76 3.44 -13.78 -5.36
CA GLY A 76 3.58 -13.14 -4.05
C GLY A 76 4.24 -14.12 -3.08
N LEU A 77 5.12 -13.63 -2.20
CA LEU A 77 5.78 -14.42 -1.17
C LEU A 77 5.60 -13.77 0.20
N ASP A 78 5.09 -14.52 1.16
CA ASP A 78 5.03 -14.13 2.58
C ASP A 78 4.99 -15.39 3.45
N TYR A 79 5.29 -15.24 4.75
CA TYR A 79 5.19 -16.33 5.73
C TYR A 79 3.93 -16.24 6.61
N PHE A 80 3.16 -15.15 6.49
CA PHE A 80 1.95 -14.93 7.28
C PHE A 80 0.78 -15.70 6.67
N LYS A 81 0.52 -16.88 7.22
CA LYS A 81 -0.43 -17.86 6.69
C LYS A 81 -1.82 -17.30 6.34
N GLU A 82 -2.42 -16.50 7.25
CA GLU A 82 -3.75 -15.94 7.01
C GLU A 82 -3.74 -14.86 5.90
N ALA A 83 -2.62 -14.17 5.74
CA ALA A 83 -2.45 -13.26 4.60
C ALA A 83 -2.33 -14.05 3.28
N GLY A 84 -1.70 -15.22 3.31
CA GLY A 84 -1.66 -16.14 2.18
C GLY A 84 -3.05 -16.59 1.72
N TRP A 85 -3.93 -16.97 2.66
CA TRP A 85 -5.32 -17.31 2.31
C TRP A 85 -6.06 -16.14 1.64
N THR A 86 -5.85 -14.92 2.16
CA THR A 86 -6.38 -13.70 1.56
C THR A 86 -5.81 -13.48 0.16
N TYR A 87 -4.51 -13.67 0.00
CA TYR A 87 -3.84 -13.49 -1.29
C TYR A 87 -4.38 -14.46 -2.35
N GLU A 88 -4.41 -15.76 -2.06
CA GLU A 88 -4.94 -16.80 -2.94
C GLU A 88 -6.42 -16.60 -3.30
N LYS A 89 -7.21 -15.99 -2.40
CA LYS A 89 -8.62 -15.66 -2.64
C LYS A 89 -8.81 -14.57 -3.67
N ASN A 90 -7.90 -13.62 -3.75
CA ASN A 90 -8.06 -12.41 -4.55
C ASN A 90 -7.22 -12.37 -5.82
N PHE A 91 -6.11 -13.13 -5.88
CA PHE A 91 -5.19 -13.11 -7.02
C PHE A 91 -5.22 -14.44 -7.79
N LYS A 92 -4.92 -14.34 -9.09
CA LYS A 92 -4.85 -15.52 -9.97
C LYS A 92 -3.44 -16.09 -10.12
N HIS A 93 -2.43 -15.27 -9.86
CA HIS A 93 -1.02 -15.69 -9.90
C HIS A 93 -0.62 -16.40 -8.60
N LYS A 94 0.55 -17.01 -8.60
CA LYS A 94 1.01 -17.87 -7.49
C LYS A 94 1.20 -17.10 -6.19
N TYR A 95 0.83 -17.73 -5.08
CA TYR A 95 1.33 -17.38 -3.74
C TYR A 95 2.32 -18.46 -3.30
N LEU A 96 3.43 -18.05 -2.71
CA LEU A 96 4.42 -18.91 -2.09
C LEU A 96 4.42 -18.65 -0.57
N ASP A 97 3.88 -19.61 0.19
CA ASP A 97 3.98 -19.61 1.65
C ASP A 97 5.40 -20.04 2.06
N GLY A 98 6.12 -19.15 2.72
CA GLY A 98 7.46 -19.47 3.17
C GLY A 98 8.25 -18.33 3.77
N ASP A 99 9.20 -18.70 4.62
CA ASP A 99 10.21 -17.79 5.17
C ASP A 99 11.29 -17.55 4.11
N VAL A 100 11.46 -16.31 3.69
CA VAL A 100 12.44 -15.87 2.69
C VAL A 100 13.89 -16.16 3.08
N THR A 101 14.17 -16.38 4.38
CA THR A 101 15.52 -16.73 4.87
C THR A 101 15.91 -18.18 4.58
N LEU A 102 14.91 -19.02 4.25
CA LEU A 102 15.14 -20.44 4.00
C LEU A 102 15.57 -20.69 2.54
N PRO A 103 16.66 -21.44 2.30
CA PRO A 103 17.13 -21.74 0.96
C PRO A 103 16.09 -22.44 0.07
N GLU A 104 15.25 -23.30 0.66
CA GLU A 104 14.17 -23.99 -0.06
C GLU A 104 13.10 -23.03 -0.56
N THR A 105 12.73 -22.00 0.22
CA THR A 105 11.79 -20.97 -0.19
C THR A 105 12.33 -20.19 -1.39
N LYS A 106 13.59 -19.77 -1.33
CA LYS A 106 14.25 -19.10 -2.48
C LYS A 106 14.31 -19.98 -3.72
N THR A 107 14.67 -21.24 -3.56
CA THR A 107 14.71 -22.22 -4.67
C THR A 107 13.34 -22.38 -5.32
N ASN A 108 12.28 -22.49 -4.52
CA ASN A 108 10.90 -22.56 -5.00
C ASN A 108 10.48 -21.28 -5.75
N LEU A 109 10.83 -20.11 -5.21
CA LEU A 109 10.58 -18.83 -5.86
C LEU A 109 11.26 -18.76 -7.24
N TYR A 110 12.54 -19.10 -7.32
CA TYR A 110 13.29 -19.09 -8.58
C TYR A 110 12.69 -20.05 -9.62
N ARG A 111 12.26 -21.25 -9.18
CA ARG A 111 11.56 -22.21 -10.04
C ARG A 111 10.23 -21.64 -10.56
N ILE A 112 9.41 -21.05 -9.70
CA ILE A 112 8.13 -20.42 -10.09
C ILE A 112 8.35 -19.33 -11.14
N VAL A 113 9.31 -18.45 -10.91
CA VAL A 113 9.64 -17.36 -11.84
C VAL A 113 10.13 -17.93 -13.19
N LYS A 114 11.02 -18.92 -13.18
CA LYS A 114 11.53 -19.56 -14.40
C LYS A 114 10.43 -20.28 -15.18
N GLU A 115 9.54 -20.99 -14.50
CA GLU A 115 8.38 -21.67 -15.12
C GLU A 115 7.42 -20.66 -15.78
N ALA A 116 7.19 -19.50 -15.13
CA ALA A 116 6.27 -18.48 -15.64
C ALA A 116 6.85 -17.68 -16.82
N LEU A 117 8.14 -17.38 -16.79
CA LEU A 117 8.78 -16.47 -17.73
C LEU A 117 9.52 -17.20 -18.87
N GLY A 118 9.98 -18.45 -18.67
CA GLY A 118 10.86 -19.12 -19.59
C GLY A 118 12.19 -18.38 -19.73
N ASP A 119 12.48 -17.87 -20.92
CA ASP A 119 13.70 -17.10 -21.20
C ASP A 119 13.49 -15.57 -21.13
N ARG A 120 12.29 -15.13 -20.80
CA ARG A 120 12.02 -13.69 -20.58
C ARG A 120 12.58 -13.22 -19.24
N HIS A 121 12.94 -11.95 -19.17
CA HIS A 121 13.37 -11.31 -17.93
C HIS A 121 12.18 -10.97 -17.03
N LEU A 122 12.40 -11.01 -15.72
CA LEU A 122 11.47 -10.43 -14.75
C LEU A 122 11.55 -8.89 -14.85
N SER A 123 10.42 -8.22 -15.06
CA SER A 123 10.43 -6.77 -15.24
C SER A 123 10.59 -6.02 -13.91
N LEU A 124 9.96 -6.52 -12.83
CA LEU A 124 9.90 -5.81 -11.55
C LEU A 124 9.94 -6.79 -10.37
N LEU A 125 10.77 -6.48 -9.39
CA LEU A 125 10.69 -7.09 -8.07
C LEU A 125 10.33 -6.00 -7.05
N VAL A 126 9.26 -6.22 -6.30
CA VAL A 126 8.85 -5.30 -5.23
C VAL A 126 8.91 -5.99 -3.88
N GLY A 127 9.02 -5.19 -2.79
CA GLY A 127 8.91 -5.74 -1.44
C GLY A 127 8.90 -4.67 -0.36
N GLY A 128 8.06 -4.90 0.66
CA GLY A 128 8.00 -4.11 1.89
C GLY A 128 8.66 -4.85 3.05
N PHE A 129 9.97 -4.91 3.09
CA PHE A 129 10.67 -5.66 4.15
C PHE A 129 10.49 -5.02 5.54
N PRO A 130 10.36 -5.82 6.63
CA PRO A 130 10.23 -5.29 7.99
C PRO A 130 11.45 -4.48 8.43
N CYS A 131 11.21 -3.29 9.04
CA CYS A 131 12.27 -2.43 9.55
C CYS A 131 12.69 -2.72 11.02
N GLN A 132 12.06 -3.71 11.67
CA GLN A 132 12.25 -4.00 13.10
C GLN A 132 13.70 -4.39 13.47
N GLY A 133 14.49 -4.84 12.54
CA GLY A 133 15.89 -5.17 12.71
C GLY A 133 16.82 -3.96 12.88
N PHE A 134 16.39 -2.77 12.49
CA PHE A 134 17.19 -1.54 12.62
C PHE A 134 16.94 -0.79 13.94
N SER A 135 16.42 -1.44 14.99
CA SER A 135 16.11 -0.80 16.26
C SER A 135 17.37 -0.38 17.04
N MET A 136 17.26 0.77 17.73
CA MET A 136 18.34 1.51 18.41
C MET A 136 18.93 0.86 19.67
N ALA A 137 18.89 -0.42 19.86
CA ALA A 137 19.41 -1.08 21.06
C ALA A 137 20.88 -1.54 20.86
N GLY A 138 21.82 -0.61 21.00
CA GLY A 138 23.25 -0.87 21.16
C GLY A 138 24.12 -0.70 19.90
N ASN A 139 25.45 -0.55 20.11
CA ASN A 139 26.48 -0.29 19.11
C ASN A 139 26.74 -1.42 18.06
N ARG A 140 25.74 -2.28 17.80
CA ARG A 140 25.87 -3.46 16.90
C ARG A 140 24.95 -3.43 15.70
N VAL A 141 24.57 -2.29 15.23
CA VAL A 141 23.43 -2.06 14.34
C VAL A 141 23.65 -2.52 12.89
N VAL A 142 24.87 -2.68 12.44
CA VAL A 142 25.17 -3.10 11.05
C VAL A 142 25.09 -4.62 10.87
N ASP A 143 25.32 -5.40 11.91
CA ASP A 143 25.36 -6.87 11.87
C ASP A 143 24.25 -7.59 12.65
N ASP A 144 23.14 -6.89 12.98
CA ASP A 144 22.01 -7.53 13.66
C ASP A 144 21.36 -8.56 12.69
N PRO A 145 21.20 -9.84 13.12
CA PRO A 145 20.54 -10.88 12.31
C PRO A 145 19.13 -10.49 11.84
N ARG A 146 18.45 -9.58 12.58
CA ARG A 146 17.13 -9.04 12.21
C ARG A 146 17.19 -8.10 11.00
N ASN A 147 18.35 -7.59 10.61
CA ASN A 147 18.59 -6.88 9.35
C ASN A 147 18.68 -7.85 8.15
N SER A 148 18.53 -9.15 8.40
CA SER A 148 18.66 -10.16 7.36
C SER A 148 17.65 -10.00 6.24
N LEU A 149 16.40 -9.59 6.55
CA LEU A 149 15.30 -9.63 5.58
C LEU A 149 15.50 -8.70 4.38
N TYR A 150 16.03 -7.49 4.54
CA TYR A 150 16.35 -6.68 3.36
C TYR A 150 17.54 -7.25 2.58
N ARG A 151 18.50 -7.91 3.26
CA ARG A 151 19.63 -8.59 2.60
C ARG A 151 19.15 -9.79 1.79
N GLU A 152 18.16 -10.52 2.30
CA GLU A 152 17.51 -11.59 1.53
C GLU A 152 16.86 -11.04 0.25
N MET A 153 16.21 -9.87 0.34
CA MET A 153 15.70 -9.19 -0.86
C MET A 153 16.83 -8.84 -1.84
N VAL A 154 17.94 -8.27 -1.36
CA VAL A 154 19.11 -7.95 -2.20
C VAL A 154 19.68 -9.23 -2.86
N GLU A 155 19.75 -10.34 -2.12
CA GLU A 155 20.20 -11.63 -2.67
C GLU A 155 19.26 -12.14 -3.77
N ILE A 156 17.94 -12.10 -3.53
CA ILE A 156 16.95 -12.53 -4.52
C ILE A 156 17.03 -11.65 -5.77
N VAL A 157 17.15 -10.32 -5.61
CA VAL A 157 17.35 -9.38 -6.72
C VAL A 157 18.61 -9.72 -7.51
N ARG A 158 19.72 -10.04 -6.83
CA ARG A 158 20.98 -10.43 -7.49
C ARG A 158 20.85 -11.71 -8.32
N VAL A 159 19.97 -12.66 -7.91
CA VAL A 159 19.75 -13.93 -8.60
C VAL A 159 18.74 -13.80 -9.74
N LEU A 160 17.62 -13.10 -9.50
CA LEU A 160 16.54 -12.95 -10.49
C LEU A 160 16.81 -11.85 -11.51
N GLU A 161 17.71 -10.93 -11.19
CA GLU A 161 18.12 -9.81 -12.06
C GLU A 161 16.95 -9.05 -12.70
N PRO A 162 15.90 -8.62 -11.94
CA PRO A 162 14.79 -7.89 -12.51
C PRO A 162 15.26 -6.57 -13.13
N ASP A 163 14.55 -6.06 -14.16
CA ASP A 163 14.86 -4.77 -14.76
C ASP A 163 14.72 -3.62 -13.76
N PHE A 164 13.66 -3.66 -12.95
CA PHE A 164 13.34 -2.69 -11.90
C PHE A 164 13.22 -3.36 -10.52
N VAL A 165 13.54 -2.57 -9.48
CA VAL A 165 13.31 -2.93 -8.08
C VAL A 165 12.58 -1.80 -7.39
N VAL A 166 11.57 -2.14 -6.56
CA VAL A 166 10.89 -1.20 -5.67
C VAL A 166 10.93 -1.74 -4.24
N CYS A 167 11.44 -0.90 -3.32
CA CYS A 167 11.37 -1.21 -1.89
C CYS A 167 10.47 -0.19 -1.19
N GLU A 168 9.54 -0.69 -0.36
CA GLU A 168 8.69 0.15 0.49
C GLU A 168 9.09 0.01 1.94
N ASN A 169 9.03 1.12 2.69
CA ASN A 169 9.24 1.08 4.14
C ASN A 169 8.59 2.28 4.84
N VAL A 170 8.60 2.25 6.17
CA VAL A 170 8.11 3.38 6.99
C VAL A 170 9.03 4.60 6.87
N LYS A 171 8.45 5.82 6.97
CA LYS A 171 9.19 7.09 6.88
C LYS A 171 10.41 7.15 7.82
N GLY A 172 10.28 6.56 9.03
CA GLY A 172 11.35 6.56 10.02
C GLY A 172 12.65 5.91 9.57
N LEU A 173 12.61 5.02 8.56
CA LEU A 173 13.81 4.38 8.01
C LEU A 173 14.86 5.40 7.55
N ARG A 174 14.45 6.50 6.95
CA ARG A 174 15.37 7.54 6.44
C ARG A 174 16.22 8.22 7.51
N SER A 175 15.68 8.36 8.72
CA SER A 175 16.37 8.99 9.85
C SER A 175 17.06 7.98 10.77
N MET A 176 16.85 6.68 10.57
CA MET A 176 17.48 5.64 11.39
C MET A 176 19.00 5.75 11.34
N LEU A 177 19.60 5.78 12.53
CA LEU A 177 21.06 5.90 12.71
C LEU A 177 21.66 7.11 11.96
N GLY A 178 20.95 8.25 11.97
CA GLY A 178 21.41 9.47 11.29
C GLY A 178 21.45 9.33 9.77
N GLY A 179 20.62 8.44 9.18
CA GLY A 179 20.56 8.20 7.75
C GLY A 179 21.46 7.06 7.24
N ALA A 180 22.21 6.41 8.13
CA ALA A 180 23.13 5.33 7.74
C ALA A 180 22.40 4.12 7.13
N VAL A 181 21.15 3.85 7.55
CA VAL A 181 20.36 2.74 7.01
C VAL A 181 19.97 2.99 5.55
N GLU A 182 19.44 4.18 5.23
CA GLU A 182 19.12 4.56 3.84
C GLU A 182 20.37 4.46 2.95
N LYS A 183 21.48 5.04 3.41
CA LYS A 183 22.75 5.01 2.67
C LYS A 183 23.21 3.57 2.41
N LYS A 184 23.14 2.69 3.41
CA LYS A 184 23.55 1.29 3.28
C LYS A 184 22.67 0.54 2.26
N ILE A 185 21.37 0.76 2.26
CA ILE A 185 20.46 0.16 1.28
C ILE A 185 20.85 0.59 -0.14
N LEU A 186 21.07 1.89 -0.36
CA LEU A 186 21.49 2.42 -1.66
C LEU A 186 22.83 1.83 -2.12
N GLU A 187 23.80 1.70 -1.21
CA GLU A 187 25.12 1.12 -1.50
C GLU A 187 25.01 -0.37 -1.88
N ASP A 188 24.20 -1.15 -1.17
CA ASP A 188 24.04 -2.58 -1.42
C ASP A 188 23.37 -2.85 -2.77
N PHE A 189 22.33 -2.09 -3.12
CA PHE A 189 21.71 -2.21 -4.45
C PHE A 189 22.65 -1.73 -5.56
N LYS A 190 23.41 -0.66 -5.33
CA LYS A 190 24.43 -0.21 -6.28
C LYS A 190 25.51 -1.26 -6.52
N ALA A 191 25.93 -1.98 -5.48
CA ALA A 191 26.93 -3.05 -5.58
C ALA A 191 26.47 -4.21 -6.49
N ILE A 192 25.17 -4.39 -6.67
CA ILE A 192 24.58 -5.41 -7.58
C ILE A 192 24.05 -4.81 -8.88
N GLY A 193 24.44 -3.57 -9.21
CA GLY A 193 24.18 -2.93 -10.51
C GLY A 193 22.89 -2.13 -10.63
N TYR A 194 22.21 -1.79 -9.51
CA TYR A 194 21.00 -0.97 -9.53
C TYR A 194 21.28 0.47 -9.10
N GLU A 195 20.93 1.42 -9.94
CA GLU A 195 20.85 2.82 -9.53
C GLU A 195 19.47 3.10 -8.95
N MET A 196 19.45 3.50 -7.67
CA MET A 196 18.20 3.72 -6.94
C MET A 196 18.00 5.19 -6.59
N ASN A 197 16.75 5.65 -6.71
CA ASN A 197 16.29 6.92 -6.17
C ASN A 197 15.37 6.66 -4.98
N VAL A 198 15.29 7.59 -4.04
CA VAL A 198 14.45 7.47 -2.84
C VAL A 198 13.58 8.70 -2.66
N ALA A 199 12.29 8.50 -2.40
CA ALA A 199 11.35 9.56 -2.06
C ALA A 199 10.46 9.16 -0.89
N THR A 200 9.95 10.15 -0.15
CA THR A 200 8.88 9.94 0.82
C THR A 200 7.57 10.35 0.16
N LEU A 201 6.63 9.41 0.06
CA LEU A 201 5.33 9.63 -0.54
C LEU A 201 4.25 9.64 0.54
N CYS A 202 3.26 10.54 0.40
CA CYS A 202 2.05 10.55 1.21
C CYS A 202 0.92 9.86 0.45
N ALA A 203 0.33 8.82 1.02
CA ALA A 203 -0.75 8.09 0.36
C ALA A 203 -1.96 8.96 0.01
N ALA A 204 -2.25 9.99 0.82
CA ALA A 204 -3.35 10.92 0.57
C ALA A 204 -3.22 11.69 -0.76
N ASP A 205 -2.00 11.89 -1.25
CA ASP A 205 -1.73 12.51 -2.54
C ASP A 205 -2.31 11.71 -3.72
N TYR A 206 -2.63 10.43 -3.50
CA TYR A 206 -3.09 9.46 -4.51
C TYR A 206 -4.49 8.92 -4.23
N TYR A 207 -5.39 9.77 -3.76
CA TYR A 207 -6.80 9.44 -3.45
C TYR A 207 -7.00 8.44 -2.30
N VAL A 208 -5.97 8.10 -1.53
CA VAL A 208 -6.13 7.26 -0.34
C VAL A 208 -6.69 8.12 0.79
N PRO A 209 -7.80 7.74 1.44
CA PRO A 209 -8.42 8.53 2.52
C PRO A 209 -7.64 8.43 3.84
N GLN A 210 -6.31 8.52 3.74
CA GLN A 210 -5.39 8.31 4.86
C GLN A 210 -4.08 9.08 4.65
N LYS A 211 -3.66 9.87 5.64
CA LYS A 211 -2.32 10.44 5.72
C LYS A 211 -1.34 9.36 6.20
N ARG A 212 -0.74 8.63 5.24
CA ARG A 212 0.25 7.58 5.46
C ARG A 212 1.50 7.88 4.65
N GLU A 213 2.58 8.24 5.31
CA GLU A 213 3.86 8.50 4.66
C GLU A 213 4.70 7.22 4.60
N ARG A 214 5.25 6.95 3.41
CA ARG A 214 6.14 5.80 3.16
C ARG A 214 7.35 6.21 2.36
N VAL A 215 8.47 5.60 2.69
CA VAL A 215 9.70 5.71 1.91
C VAL A 215 9.64 4.69 0.80
N ILE A 216 9.81 5.15 -0.42
CA ILE A 216 9.83 4.33 -1.62
C ILE A 216 11.20 4.49 -2.29
N PHE A 217 11.88 3.38 -2.47
CA PHE A 217 13.07 3.27 -3.30
C PHE A 217 12.65 2.69 -4.64
N ILE A 218 13.05 3.35 -5.73
CA ILE A 218 12.86 2.84 -7.10
C ILE A 218 14.21 2.80 -7.76
N GLY A 219 14.57 1.64 -8.32
CA GLY A 219 15.83 1.46 -9.00
C GLY A 219 15.72 0.59 -10.23
N ASN A 220 16.69 0.72 -11.14
CA ASN A 220 16.81 -0.16 -12.30
C ASN A 220 18.26 -0.45 -12.64
N ARG A 221 18.48 -1.54 -13.41
CA ARG A 221 19.79 -1.95 -13.95
C ARG A 221 19.92 -1.69 -15.45
N ILE A 222 18.88 -1.20 -16.10
CA ILE A 222 18.79 -1.06 -17.56
C ILE A 222 19.09 0.37 -18.05
N GLY A 223 19.65 1.22 -17.19
CA GLY A 223 20.08 2.57 -17.55
C GLY A 223 18.92 3.55 -17.84
N LYS A 224 17.72 3.26 -17.37
CA LYS A 224 16.57 4.17 -17.50
C LYS A 224 16.53 5.17 -16.33
N LYS A 225 15.88 6.30 -16.53
CA LYS A 225 15.62 7.26 -15.45
C LYS A 225 14.53 6.69 -14.53
N ASN A 226 14.77 6.68 -13.21
CA ASN A 226 13.77 6.30 -12.23
C ASN A 226 12.89 7.51 -11.92
N TYR A 227 11.57 7.34 -12.04
CA TYR A 227 10.59 8.37 -11.69
C TYR A 227 9.77 7.92 -10.48
N HIS A 228 9.62 8.82 -9.51
CA HIS A 228 8.63 8.65 -8.44
C HIS A 228 7.32 9.30 -8.84
N PRO A 229 6.17 8.77 -8.38
CA PRO A 229 4.88 9.38 -8.68
C PRO A 229 4.79 10.77 -8.06
N ALA A 230 4.38 11.77 -8.84
CA ALA A 230 4.07 13.10 -8.32
C ALA A 230 2.69 13.10 -7.64
N PRO A 231 2.45 14.01 -6.66
CA PRO A 231 1.14 14.20 -6.06
C PRO A 231 0.05 14.45 -7.12
N LEU A 232 -1.06 13.72 -7.02
CA LEU A 232 -2.24 13.93 -7.87
C LEU A 232 -3.22 14.90 -7.21
N LEU A 233 -3.20 15.03 -5.89
CA LEU A 233 -4.08 15.88 -5.12
C LEU A 233 -3.28 16.89 -4.26
N ALA A 234 -3.77 18.10 -4.21
CA ALA A 234 -3.38 19.06 -3.17
C ALA A 234 -4.12 18.72 -1.85
N GLU A 235 -3.56 19.15 -0.71
CA GLU A 235 -4.05 18.77 0.62
C GLU A 235 -5.53 19.11 0.85
N GLU A 236 -6.01 20.20 0.29
CA GLU A 236 -7.39 20.67 0.40
C GLU A 236 -8.40 19.76 -0.33
N LYS A 237 -7.89 18.86 -1.17
CA LYS A 237 -8.69 17.93 -1.99
C LYS A 237 -8.53 16.47 -1.55
N TYR A 238 -7.88 16.23 -0.43
CA TYR A 238 -7.72 14.86 0.07
C TYR A 238 -9.07 14.21 0.35
N VAL A 239 -9.16 12.93 0.01
CA VAL A 239 -10.35 12.13 0.28
C VAL A 239 -10.55 11.98 1.78
N THR A 240 -11.76 12.25 2.24
CA THR A 240 -12.12 12.24 3.66
C THR A 240 -12.56 10.86 4.13
N VAL A 241 -12.60 10.66 5.45
CA VAL A 241 -13.17 9.45 6.05
C VAL A 241 -14.65 9.33 5.66
N GLU A 242 -15.42 10.43 5.67
CA GLU A 242 -16.81 10.47 5.21
C GLU A 242 -16.99 9.89 3.81
N GLN A 243 -16.19 10.37 2.87
CA GLN A 243 -16.26 9.90 1.47
C GLN A 243 -15.92 8.41 1.33
N ALA A 244 -15.08 7.89 2.22
CA ALA A 244 -14.64 6.50 2.17
C ALA A 244 -15.62 5.51 2.81
N ILE A 245 -16.26 5.89 3.93
CA ILE A 245 -17.06 4.96 4.75
C ILE A 245 -18.45 5.44 5.10
N GLY A 246 -18.88 6.61 4.60
CA GLY A 246 -20.16 7.23 4.97
C GLY A 246 -21.37 6.35 4.65
N ASP A 247 -21.34 5.62 3.56
CA ASP A 247 -22.39 4.67 3.17
C ASP A 247 -22.45 3.40 4.03
N LEU A 248 -21.46 3.16 4.89
CA LEU A 248 -21.42 2.02 5.82
C LEU A 248 -22.06 2.33 7.18
N ILE A 249 -22.40 3.57 7.49
CA ILE A 249 -22.94 4.00 8.80
C ILE A 249 -24.17 3.18 9.18
N ASP A 250 -25.14 3.08 8.27
CA ASP A 250 -26.44 2.41 8.49
C ASP A 250 -26.44 0.96 7.99
N ARG A 251 -25.27 0.46 7.52
CA ARG A 251 -25.17 -0.89 6.99
C ARG A 251 -25.10 -1.90 8.11
N GLN A 252 -25.87 -2.96 7.99
CA GLN A 252 -25.84 -4.09 8.93
C GLN A 252 -24.53 -4.87 8.80
N GLU A 253 -24.19 -5.64 9.83
CA GLU A 253 -23.05 -6.55 9.80
C GLU A 253 -23.11 -7.46 8.58
N ASN A 254 -21.95 -7.64 7.95
CA ASN A 254 -21.80 -8.53 6.82
C ASN A 254 -20.38 -9.13 6.83
N GLU A 255 -20.28 -10.38 7.25
CA GLU A 255 -19.00 -11.11 7.32
C GLU A 255 -18.37 -11.30 5.94
N SER A 256 -19.18 -11.44 4.87
CA SER A 256 -18.67 -11.69 3.53
C SER A 256 -17.80 -10.55 2.98
N ILE A 257 -17.96 -9.35 3.52
CA ILE A 257 -17.15 -8.18 3.18
C ILE A 257 -16.32 -7.70 4.36
N SER A 258 -16.18 -8.47 5.43
CA SER A 258 -15.45 -8.10 6.66
C SER A 258 -16.01 -6.88 7.40
N HIS A 259 -17.31 -6.55 7.21
CA HIS A 259 -18.00 -5.50 7.97
C HIS A 259 -18.55 -6.09 9.27
N ILE A 260 -17.66 -6.33 10.25
CA ILE A 260 -17.94 -7.09 11.48
C ILE A 260 -17.80 -6.16 12.68
N PHE A 261 -18.87 -5.96 13.45
CA PHE A 261 -18.83 -5.07 14.61
C PHE A 261 -18.04 -5.68 15.78
N THR A 262 -17.48 -4.82 16.60
CA THR A 262 -16.92 -5.20 17.90
C THR A 262 -17.96 -5.00 18.97
N LYS A 263 -18.23 -6.03 19.75
CA LYS A 263 -19.08 -5.91 20.94
C LYS A 263 -18.31 -5.16 22.02
N HIS A 264 -18.90 -4.10 22.56
CA HIS A 264 -18.34 -3.29 23.64
C HIS A 264 -19.25 -3.36 24.86
N SER A 265 -18.67 -3.20 26.06
CA SER A 265 -19.48 -3.04 27.28
C SER A 265 -20.24 -1.70 27.26
N PRO A 266 -21.37 -1.59 27.99
CA PRO A 266 -22.10 -0.32 28.10
C PRO A 266 -21.20 0.85 28.55
N GLU A 267 -20.28 0.60 29.48
CA GLU A 267 -19.33 1.62 29.98
C GLU A 267 -18.38 2.07 28.86
N MET A 268 -17.90 1.14 28.02
CA MET A 268 -17.04 1.44 26.91
C MET A 268 -17.76 2.26 25.83
N ILE A 269 -19.01 1.89 25.54
CA ILE A 269 -19.88 2.63 24.60
C ILE A 269 -20.05 4.06 25.11
N ALA A 270 -20.42 4.25 26.41
CA ALA A 270 -20.61 5.56 27.01
C ALA A 270 -19.33 6.42 27.03
N ARG A 271 -18.14 5.78 27.13
CA ARG A 271 -16.84 6.49 27.03
C ARG A 271 -16.55 6.92 25.60
N MET A 272 -16.76 6.02 24.63
CA MET A 272 -16.56 6.36 23.22
C MET A 272 -17.54 7.46 22.76
N ASP A 273 -18.79 7.42 23.22
CA ASP A 273 -19.81 8.40 22.83
C ASP A 273 -19.43 9.85 23.20
N LYS A 274 -18.70 10.01 24.30
CA LYS A 274 -18.24 11.33 24.81
C LYS A 274 -16.99 11.86 24.13
N LEU A 275 -16.28 11.05 23.31
CA LEU A 275 -15.05 11.47 22.66
C LEU A 275 -15.34 12.52 21.58
N ALA A 276 -14.63 13.62 21.59
CA ALA A 276 -14.58 14.53 20.44
C ALA A 276 -13.68 13.99 19.33
N GLU A 277 -13.85 14.52 18.13
CA GLU A 277 -12.95 14.19 17.00
C GLU A 277 -11.50 14.53 17.37
N GLY A 278 -10.60 13.61 17.09
CA GLY A 278 -9.18 13.75 17.44
C GLY A 278 -8.82 13.37 18.86
N GLU A 279 -9.78 13.10 19.75
CA GLU A 279 -9.51 12.63 21.11
C GLU A 279 -9.26 11.13 21.16
N GLY A 280 -8.38 10.71 22.07
CA GLY A 280 -8.07 9.32 22.36
C GLY A 280 -8.79 8.81 23.60
N LEU A 281 -9.25 7.57 23.57
CA LEU A 281 -9.92 6.90 24.71
C LEU A 281 -8.97 6.69 25.89
N TYR A 282 -7.67 6.64 25.65
CA TYR A 282 -6.62 6.43 26.65
C TYR A 282 -5.50 7.45 26.49
N SER A 283 -5.02 7.96 27.62
CA SER A 283 -3.82 8.80 27.66
C SER A 283 -2.57 7.95 27.37
N GLY A 284 -1.64 8.48 26.58
CA GLY A 284 -0.38 7.80 26.26
C GLY A 284 -0.38 7.00 24.95
N TYR A 285 -1.51 6.80 24.31
CA TYR A 285 -1.61 6.22 22.98
C TYR A 285 -1.89 7.31 21.95
N SER A 286 -0.91 7.65 21.13
CA SER A 286 -1.01 8.82 20.23
C SER A 286 -2.05 8.66 19.13
N GLU A 287 -2.40 7.44 18.73
CA GLU A 287 -3.30 7.20 17.59
C GLU A 287 -4.31 6.06 17.81
N ALA A 288 -3.94 5.00 18.58
CA ALA A 288 -4.88 3.92 18.91
C ALA A 288 -6.06 4.44 19.73
N TRP A 289 -7.25 3.91 19.46
CA TRP A 289 -8.49 4.30 20.15
C TRP A 289 -8.85 5.79 20.03
N ARG A 290 -8.29 6.49 19.03
CA ARG A 290 -8.64 7.85 18.72
C ARG A 290 -9.89 7.91 17.87
N ARG A 291 -10.79 8.86 18.15
CA ARG A 291 -11.90 9.16 17.24
C ARG A 291 -11.36 9.88 16.02
N CYS A 292 -11.52 9.27 14.84
CA CYS A 292 -11.13 9.92 13.59
C CYS A 292 -11.99 11.16 13.31
N ALA A 293 -11.40 12.14 12.64
CA ALA A 293 -12.16 13.23 12.05
C ALA A 293 -12.96 12.74 10.86
N TRP A 294 -14.21 13.25 10.71
CA TRP A 294 -15.10 12.82 9.65
C TRP A 294 -14.74 13.43 8.30
N GLU A 295 -14.51 14.74 8.29
CA GLU A 295 -14.26 15.57 7.11
C GLU A 295 -12.78 15.68 6.74
N LYS A 296 -11.93 14.78 7.22
CA LYS A 296 -10.49 14.74 6.94
C LYS A 296 -10.06 13.32 6.59
N PRO A 297 -8.91 13.16 5.91
CA PRO A 297 -8.30 11.84 5.79
C PRO A 297 -7.94 11.28 7.17
N SER A 298 -8.00 9.97 7.34
CA SER A 298 -7.62 9.31 8.58
C SER A 298 -6.12 9.45 8.87
N PRO A 299 -5.70 9.35 10.14
CA PRO A 299 -4.32 9.03 10.48
C PRO A 299 -3.92 7.66 9.90
N THR A 300 -2.63 7.30 10.02
CA THR A 300 -2.12 6.01 9.55
C THR A 300 -2.85 4.84 10.22
N VAL A 301 -3.52 4.00 9.43
CA VAL A 301 -4.04 2.70 9.86
C VAL A 301 -2.86 1.80 10.19
N LYS A 302 -2.80 1.30 11.41
CA LYS A 302 -1.68 0.50 11.92
C LYS A 302 -2.12 -0.93 12.16
N GLU A 303 -1.14 -1.85 12.08
CA GLU A 303 -1.25 -3.15 12.70
C GLU A 303 -1.39 -2.93 14.21
N ASN A 304 -2.56 -3.18 14.74
CA ASN A 304 -2.80 -2.96 16.15
C ASN A 304 -3.34 -4.23 16.78
N HIS A 305 -2.57 -4.82 17.68
CA HIS A 305 -2.99 -5.90 18.55
C HIS A 305 -4.13 -5.46 19.50
N GLY A 306 -5.15 -4.75 18.97
CA GLY A 306 -6.35 -4.35 19.68
C GLY A 306 -6.69 -2.86 19.70
N GLY A 307 -5.88 -1.99 19.11
CA GLY A 307 -6.15 -0.54 19.11
C GLY A 307 -6.53 0.00 17.74
N VAL A 308 -7.76 -0.19 17.34
CA VAL A 308 -8.31 0.42 16.12
C VAL A 308 -8.91 1.80 16.43
N PHE A 309 -9.14 2.59 15.40
CA PHE A 309 -9.81 3.89 15.55
C PHE A 309 -11.25 3.75 16.05
N VAL A 310 -11.68 4.70 16.88
CA VAL A 310 -13.09 4.91 17.18
C VAL A 310 -13.74 5.55 15.95
N HIS A 311 -14.92 5.04 15.58
CA HIS A 311 -15.69 5.56 14.44
C HIS A 311 -16.08 7.03 14.66
N PRO A 312 -15.97 7.90 13.65
CA PRO A 312 -16.25 9.34 13.81
C PRO A 312 -17.63 9.67 14.36
N LYS A 313 -18.65 8.94 13.92
CA LYS A 313 -20.06 9.23 14.24
C LYS A 313 -20.71 8.20 15.18
N LEU A 314 -20.11 7.02 15.38
CA LEU A 314 -20.71 5.94 16.16
C LEU A 314 -19.86 5.60 17.39
N PRO A 315 -20.47 5.21 18.53
CA PRO A 315 -19.73 4.86 19.75
C PRO A 315 -19.19 3.41 19.69
N ARG A 316 -18.48 3.08 18.63
CA ARG A 316 -17.80 1.81 18.40
C ARG A 316 -16.45 2.00 17.70
N VAL A 317 -15.62 1.00 17.73
CA VAL A 317 -14.44 0.97 16.88
C VAL A 317 -14.81 0.69 15.43
N MET A 318 -13.95 1.09 14.51
CA MET A 318 -14.10 0.80 13.09
C MET A 318 -14.02 -0.71 12.83
N THR A 319 -14.75 -1.16 11.82
CA THR A 319 -14.73 -2.55 11.33
C THR A 319 -13.51 -2.78 10.43
N PRO A 320 -13.12 -4.04 10.18
CA PRO A 320 -12.08 -4.33 9.18
C PRO A 320 -12.40 -3.73 7.81
N ARG A 321 -13.67 -3.77 7.35
CA ARG A 321 -14.06 -3.17 6.06
C ARG A 321 -13.86 -1.65 6.02
N GLU A 322 -14.24 -0.95 7.07
CA GLU A 322 -14.03 0.50 7.17
C GLU A 322 -12.54 0.83 7.10
N LEU A 323 -11.69 0.10 7.83
CA LEU A 323 -10.24 0.28 7.78
C LEU A 323 -9.64 -0.13 6.42
N ALA A 324 -10.16 -1.19 5.79
CA ALA A 324 -9.73 -1.61 4.45
C ALA A 324 -10.03 -0.53 3.40
N ARG A 325 -11.19 0.14 3.48
CA ARG A 325 -11.50 1.28 2.60
C ARG A 325 -10.58 2.47 2.86
N LEU A 326 -10.16 2.72 4.12
CA LEU A 326 -9.14 3.72 4.42
C LEU A 326 -7.75 3.38 3.84
N GLN A 327 -7.50 2.10 3.56
CA GLN A 327 -6.34 1.62 2.80
C GLN A 327 -6.63 1.48 1.29
N SER A 328 -7.77 2.01 0.85
CA SER A 328 -8.24 1.96 -0.55
C SER A 328 -8.46 0.55 -1.13
N PHE A 329 -8.69 -0.46 -0.29
CA PHE A 329 -9.15 -1.76 -0.79
C PHE A 329 -10.60 -1.69 -1.26
N PRO A 330 -10.95 -2.25 -2.43
CA PRO A 330 -12.32 -2.34 -2.90
C PRO A 330 -13.14 -3.34 -2.06
N ASP A 331 -14.46 -3.19 -2.03
CA ASP A 331 -15.34 -4.09 -1.25
C ASP A 331 -15.31 -5.53 -1.73
N GLY A 332 -15.00 -5.75 -3.00
CA GLY A 332 -14.82 -7.10 -3.56
C GLY A 332 -13.55 -7.82 -3.11
N PHE A 333 -12.62 -7.12 -2.46
CA PHE A 333 -11.41 -7.74 -1.90
C PHE A 333 -11.74 -8.43 -0.57
N ILE A 334 -11.55 -9.73 -0.51
CA ILE A 334 -11.96 -10.58 0.61
C ILE A 334 -10.79 -10.86 1.53
N PHE A 335 -10.91 -10.48 2.80
CA PHE A 335 -9.92 -10.81 3.81
C PHE A 335 -10.31 -12.12 4.52
N GLU A 336 -9.40 -13.06 4.56
CA GLU A 336 -9.55 -14.36 5.24
C GLU A 336 -8.97 -14.32 6.66
N GLY A 337 -9.38 -15.31 7.47
CA GLY A 337 -8.95 -15.42 8.85
C GLY A 337 -9.86 -14.70 9.84
N THR A 338 -9.49 -14.77 11.12
CA THR A 338 -10.26 -14.10 12.19
C THR A 338 -10.23 -12.58 12.05
N LYS A 339 -11.21 -11.88 12.61
CA LYS A 339 -11.25 -10.42 12.62
C LYS A 339 -9.91 -9.78 13.05
N SER A 340 -9.28 -10.32 14.11
CA SER A 340 -7.98 -9.82 14.57
C SER A 340 -6.90 -9.97 13.49
N LYS A 341 -6.90 -11.10 12.78
CA LYS A 341 -5.95 -11.35 11.69
C LYS A 341 -6.22 -10.48 10.46
N GLN A 342 -7.49 -10.20 10.17
CA GLN A 342 -7.87 -9.24 9.12
C GLN A 342 -7.37 -7.82 9.45
N LEU A 343 -7.49 -7.38 10.71
CA LEU A 343 -6.97 -6.08 11.16
C LEU A 343 -5.46 -5.96 10.99
N VAL A 344 -4.70 -7.03 11.31
CA VAL A 344 -3.24 -7.10 11.10
C VAL A 344 -2.91 -6.97 9.61
N GLN A 345 -3.58 -7.73 8.76
CA GLN A 345 -3.39 -7.69 7.31
C GLN A 345 -3.62 -6.30 6.73
N ILE A 346 -4.72 -5.66 7.13
CA ILE A 346 -5.09 -4.32 6.66
C ILE A 346 -4.08 -3.27 7.13
N GLY A 347 -3.66 -3.31 8.41
CA GLY A 347 -2.72 -2.34 8.98
C GLY A 347 -1.33 -2.41 8.37
N ASN A 348 -0.86 -3.63 8.01
CA ASN A 348 0.44 -3.86 7.37
C ASN A 348 0.45 -3.51 5.88
N ALA A 349 -0.69 -3.54 5.23
CA ALA A 349 -0.76 -3.35 3.79
C ALA A 349 -0.22 -1.99 3.32
N VAL A 350 0.40 -1.99 2.15
CA VAL A 350 0.56 -0.79 1.34
C VAL A 350 -0.81 -0.42 0.78
N PRO A 351 -1.26 0.83 0.88
CA PRO A 351 -2.54 1.24 0.29
C PRO A 351 -2.59 0.94 -1.21
N VAL A 352 -3.70 0.39 -1.68
CA VAL A 352 -3.83 -0.07 -3.08
C VAL A 352 -3.55 1.05 -4.08
N LEU A 353 -4.13 2.23 -3.87
CA LEU A 353 -3.94 3.37 -4.78
C LEU A 353 -2.51 3.95 -4.73
N LEU A 354 -1.80 3.86 -3.60
CA LEU A 354 -0.36 4.16 -3.57
C LEU A 354 0.43 3.12 -4.39
N GLY A 355 0.10 1.84 -4.27
CA GLY A 355 0.67 0.77 -5.09
C GLY A 355 0.45 1.01 -6.58
N LYS A 356 -0.74 1.47 -6.97
CA LYS A 356 -1.07 1.85 -8.34
C LYS A 356 -0.21 3.01 -8.85
N ALA A 357 -0.04 4.06 -8.04
CA ALA A 357 0.83 5.19 -8.39
C ALA A 357 2.27 4.75 -8.63
N ILE A 358 2.79 3.86 -7.77
CA ILE A 358 4.13 3.26 -7.91
C ILE A 358 4.20 2.44 -9.20
N GLY A 359 3.21 1.58 -9.49
CA GLY A 359 3.16 0.77 -10.70
C GLY A 359 3.17 1.61 -11.98
N LEU A 360 2.36 2.68 -12.03
CA LEU A 360 2.35 3.61 -13.15
C LEU A 360 3.70 4.32 -13.34
N SER A 361 4.35 4.67 -12.24
CA SER A 361 5.66 5.32 -12.25
C SER A 361 6.75 4.39 -12.80
N VAL A 362 6.72 3.09 -12.44
CA VAL A 362 7.61 2.07 -13.00
C VAL A 362 7.36 1.88 -14.49
N ARG A 363 6.09 1.77 -14.92
CA ARG A 363 5.71 1.67 -16.34
C ARG A 363 6.22 2.87 -17.15
N TYR A 364 6.09 4.08 -16.59
CA TYR A 364 6.62 5.29 -17.22
C TYR A 364 8.14 5.25 -17.32
N SER A 365 8.84 4.85 -16.25
CA SER A 365 10.29 4.68 -16.24
C SER A 365 10.78 3.67 -17.28
N ALA A 366 10.02 2.58 -17.46
CA ALA A 366 10.30 1.55 -18.46
C ALA A 366 10.05 2.00 -19.91
N GLY A 367 9.26 3.07 -20.12
CA GLY A 367 8.80 3.50 -21.43
C GLY A 367 7.59 2.72 -21.96
N ASP A 368 6.90 1.99 -21.07
CA ASP A 368 5.71 1.20 -21.38
C ASP A 368 4.42 2.05 -21.43
N LEU A 369 4.41 3.20 -20.77
CA LEU A 369 3.40 4.24 -20.96
C LEU A 369 3.90 5.19 -22.02
N GLN A 370 3.40 5.04 -23.26
CA GLN A 370 3.70 5.96 -24.34
C GLN A 370 3.15 7.37 -24.04
N GLN A 371 3.93 8.37 -24.43
CA GLN A 371 3.55 9.77 -24.42
C GLN A 371 2.30 10.06 -25.25
#